data_547ee864ba83f7a7b8ec5dca37d122ea
#
_entry.id   547ee864ba83f7a7b8ec5dca37d122ea
#
_cell.length_a   1.000
_cell.length_b   1.000
_cell.length_c   1.000
_cell.angle_alpha   90.00
_cell.angle_beta   90.00
_cell.angle_gamma   90.00
#
_symmetry.space_group_name_H-M   'P 1'
#
loop_
_entity.id
_entity.type
_entity.pdbx_description
1 polymer ?
#
loop_
_entity_poly.entity_id
_entity_poly.type
_entity_poly.pdbx_seq_one_letter_code
_entity_poly.pdbx_strand_id
1 'polypeptide(L)'
;GKPVTAQNGPVTVTLDSGKVITIAEGQSSGSLPVTVGNDVYTGPTTVTESIKDAVGGNLELVSPNTTPVTTTVNDVNDTTTVTLTATPSVDENGTITYTATLTDAQGKPVTAQNGPVTVTLDSGKVITIAEGQSSGSLPVSVGNDVYQGPTTVTESIKSAAGGNLESIDPVKTPVTTTVNDVND
;
A
#
# COMPACT_ATOMS: atom_id res chain seq x y z
N GLY A 1 -8.47 5.79 44.91
CA GLY A 1 -7.34 6.38 45.61
C GLY A 1 -7.21 7.87 45.27
N LYS A 2 -6.52 8.64 46.08
CA LYS A 2 -6.19 10.03 45.72
C LYS A 2 -5.05 10.04 44.69
N PRO A 3 -5.03 11.00 43.75
CA PRO A 3 -3.89 11.17 42.85
C PRO A 3 -2.59 11.41 43.62
N VAL A 4 -1.52 10.77 43.18
CA VAL A 4 -0.16 10.95 43.66
C VAL A 4 0.62 11.76 42.62
N THR A 5 1.37 12.76 43.04
CA THR A 5 2.18 13.60 42.13
C THR A 5 3.64 13.16 42.16
N ALA A 6 4.30 13.26 41.00
CA ALA A 6 5.76 13.10 40.91
C ALA A 6 6.47 14.20 41.72
N GLN A 7 7.52 13.82 42.50
CA GLN A 7 8.27 14.79 43.29
C GLN A 7 9.79 14.58 43.08
N ASN A 8 10.55 15.67 43.20
CA ASN A 8 12.00 15.67 42.97
C ASN A 8 12.42 15.03 41.62
N GLY A 9 11.65 15.39 40.59
CA GLY A 9 11.83 14.96 39.21
C GLY A 9 10.63 14.20 38.64
N PRO A 10 10.65 13.92 37.34
CA PRO A 10 9.54 13.27 36.64
C PRO A 10 9.45 11.77 36.91
N VAL A 11 8.27 11.20 36.66
CA VAL A 11 8.11 9.76 36.45
C VAL A 11 8.18 9.50 34.95
N THR A 12 9.01 8.54 34.56
CA THR A 12 9.17 8.04 33.20
C THR A 12 8.43 6.71 33.06
N VAL A 13 7.44 6.67 32.18
CA VAL A 13 6.65 5.47 31.86
C VAL A 13 7.05 5.00 30.47
N THR A 14 7.66 3.82 30.39
CA THR A 14 8.08 3.20 29.12
C THR A 14 7.02 2.20 28.68
N LEU A 15 6.57 2.35 27.43
CA LEU A 15 5.63 1.44 26.79
C LEU A 15 6.36 0.27 26.12
N ASP A 16 5.63 -0.81 25.80
CA ASP A 16 6.21 -1.98 25.11
C ASP A 16 6.82 -1.64 23.76
N SER A 17 6.25 -0.67 23.05
CA SER A 17 6.81 -0.13 21.79
C SER A 17 8.12 0.65 21.98
N GLY A 18 8.55 0.88 23.22
CA GLY A 18 9.70 1.73 23.54
C GLY A 18 9.39 3.22 23.61
N LYS A 19 8.15 3.64 23.31
CA LYS A 19 7.72 5.03 23.50
C LYS A 19 7.66 5.38 24.98
N VAL A 20 7.84 6.66 25.29
CA VAL A 20 7.94 7.14 26.68
C VAL A 20 6.88 8.22 26.94
N ILE A 21 6.13 8.01 28.03
CA ILE A 21 5.26 9.04 28.60
C ILE A 21 5.97 9.63 29.81
N THR A 22 6.10 10.95 29.88
CA THR A 22 6.68 11.67 31.01
C THR A 22 5.57 12.28 31.86
N ILE A 23 5.54 11.93 33.13
CA ILE A 23 4.73 12.62 34.14
C ILE A 23 5.65 13.62 34.81
N ALA A 24 5.46 14.91 34.54
CA ALA A 24 6.32 15.95 35.05
C ALA A 24 6.21 16.08 36.58
N GLU A 25 7.26 16.63 37.20
CA GLU A 25 7.24 16.96 38.63
C GLU A 25 6.02 17.82 38.98
N GLY A 26 5.39 17.50 40.08
CA GLY A 26 4.15 18.15 40.53
C GLY A 26 2.88 17.65 39.82
N GLN A 27 3.00 16.84 38.78
CA GLN A 27 1.86 16.28 38.06
C GLN A 27 1.57 14.84 38.50
N SER A 28 0.29 14.44 38.34
CA SER A 28 -0.15 13.05 38.59
C SER A 28 -0.45 12.27 37.31
N SER A 29 -0.31 12.89 36.15
CA SER A 29 -0.53 12.30 34.84
C SER A 29 0.37 12.92 33.78
N GLY A 30 0.62 12.18 32.73
CA GLY A 30 1.29 12.62 31.51
C GLY A 30 0.61 12.05 30.28
N SER A 31 0.87 12.61 29.13
CA SER A 31 0.31 12.13 27.85
C SER A 31 1.39 12.13 26.76
N LEU A 32 1.21 11.23 25.80
CA LEU A 32 2.04 11.14 24.60
C LEU A 32 1.11 11.04 23.38
N PRO A 33 1.00 12.08 22.55
CA PRO A 33 0.29 11.98 21.30
C PRO A 33 1.07 11.09 20.32
N VAL A 34 0.38 10.14 19.68
CA VAL A 34 0.95 9.28 18.66
C VAL A 34 0.12 9.44 17.39
N THR A 35 0.76 9.88 16.30
CA THR A 35 0.12 10.00 15.01
C THR A 35 0.06 8.63 14.36
N VAL A 36 -1.11 8.26 13.87
CA VAL A 36 -1.33 7.09 13.01
C VAL A 36 -1.29 7.53 11.56
N GLY A 37 -0.68 6.71 10.70
CA GLY A 37 -0.65 6.94 9.26
C GLY A 37 -1.95 6.52 8.58
N ASN A 38 -2.12 6.95 7.34
CA ASN A 38 -3.12 6.48 6.40
C ASN A 38 -2.41 5.67 5.32
N ASP A 39 -3.04 4.61 4.82
CA ASP A 39 -2.49 3.78 3.74
C ASP A 39 -3.61 3.36 2.78
N VAL A 40 -3.27 2.65 1.72
CA VAL A 40 -4.19 2.25 0.63
C VAL A 40 -4.70 0.81 0.78
N TYR A 41 -4.47 0.18 1.92
CA TYR A 41 -4.77 -1.24 2.12
C TYR A 41 -5.97 -1.46 3.04
N THR A 42 -6.78 -2.46 2.69
CA THR A 42 -8.02 -2.80 3.40
C THR A 42 -7.76 -3.26 4.83
N GLY A 43 -8.42 -2.65 5.77
CA GLY A 43 -8.59 -3.18 7.11
C GLY A 43 -8.47 -2.15 8.22
N PRO A 44 -9.32 -2.24 9.24
CA PRO A 44 -9.10 -1.51 10.46
C PRO A 44 -7.83 -2.06 11.12
N THR A 45 -6.89 -1.18 11.40
CA THR A 45 -5.73 -1.48 12.23
C THR A 45 -6.06 -1.22 13.69
N THR A 46 -5.53 -2.05 14.57
CA THR A 46 -5.56 -1.80 16.01
C THR A 46 -4.15 -1.48 16.48
N VAL A 47 -4.03 -0.44 17.30
CA VAL A 47 -2.79 -0.15 18.04
C VAL A 47 -3.00 -0.61 19.47
N THR A 48 -2.17 -1.54 19.92
CA THR A 48 -2.20 -2.06 21.29
C THR A 48 -0.91 -1.71 21.99
N GLU A 49 -1.01 -1.10 23.16
CA GLU A 49 0.13 -0.72 23.99
C GLU A 49 -0.09 -1.19 25.43
N SER A 50 0.98 -1.55 26.10
CA SER A 50 1.01 -1.77 27.54
C SER A 50 2.19 -1.06 28.19
N ILE A 51 2.13 -0.86 29.50
CA ILE A 51 3.25 -0.31 30.24
C ILE A 51 4.28 -1.42 30.46
N LYS A 52 5.48 -1.21 29.96
CA LYS A 52 6.62 -2.08 30.19
C LYS A 52 7.27 -1.80 31.55
N ASP A 53 7.47 -0.52 31.87
CA ASP A 53 8.14 -0.09 33.08
C ASP A 53 7.75 1.34 33.45
N ALA A 54 7.88 1.67 34.75
CA ALA A 54 7.67 3.04 35.23
C ALA A 54 8.63 3.32 36.40
N VAL A 55 9.40 4.41 36.31
CA VAL A 55 10.43 4.77 37.29
C VAL A 55 10.49 6.28 37.56
N GLY A 56 10.93 6.67 38.72
CA GLY A 56 11.21 8.07 39.09
C GLY A 56 10.17 8.69 40.00
N GLY A 57 10.14 10.03 40.08
CA GLY A 57 9.19 10.79 40.88
C GLY A 57 9.36 10.69 42.40
N ASN A 58 10.50 10.21 42.85
CA ASN A 58 10.83 10.01 44.27
C ASN A 58 9.78 9.17 45.06
N LEU A 59 9.15 8.21 44.33
CA LEU A 59 8.18 7.29 44.91
C LEU A 59 8.84 6.06 45.47
N GLU A 60 8.39 5.59 46.64
CA GLU A 60 8.97 4.41 47.30
C GLU A 60 8.82 3.13 46.48
N LEU A 61 7.67 3.01 45.79
CA LEU A 61 7.37 1.90 44.90
C LEU A 61 6.44 2.38 43.78
N VAL A 62 6.82 2.11 42.55
CA VAL A 62 5.97 2.27 41.38
C VAL A 62 5.60 0.87 40.86
N SER A 63 4.31 0.54 40.85
CA SER A 63 3.81 -0.73 40.31
C SER A 63 2.98 -0.47 39.07
N PRO A 64 3.53 -0.66 37.86
CA PRO A 64 2.80 -0.42 36.63
C PRO A 64 1.69 -1.45 36.44
N ASN A 65 0.52 -0.98 36.00
CA ASN A 65 -0.52 -1.87 35.46
C ASN A 65 -0.13 -2.20 34.01
N THR A 66 0.20 -3.46 33.76
CA THR A 66 0.66 -3.95 32.47
C THR A 66 -0.49 -4.46 31.58
N THR A 67 -1.75 -4.24 31.99
CA THR A 67 -2.92 -4.61 31.15
C THR A 67 -2.90 -3.81 29.86
N PRO A 68 -2.93 -4.48 28.67
CA PRO A 68 -2.90 -3.77 27.40
C PRO A 68 -4.13 -2.88 27.20
N VAL A 69 -3.90 -1.75 26.57
CA VAL A 69 -4.96 -0.87 26.04
C VAL A 69 -4.92 -0.90 24.52
N THR A 70 -6.09 -1.00 23.90
CA THR A 70 -6.22 -1.11 22.43
C THR A 70 -7.03 0.06 21.90
N THR A 71 -6.49 0.70 20.87
CA THR A 71 -7.18 1.74 20.09
C THR A 71 -7.46 1.21 18.70
N THR A 72 -8.70 1.31 18.23
CA THR A 72 -9.06 1.01 16.83
C THR A 72 -8.73 2.21 15.97
N VAL A 73 -7.97 1.99 14.91
CA VAL A 73 -7.71 2.98 13.86
C VAL A 73 -8.67 2.71 12.73
N ASN A 74 -9.61 3.62 12.51
CA ASN A 74 -10.55 3.51 11.40
C ASN A 74 -9.86 3.88 10.11
N ASP A 75 -10.10 3.06 9.12
CA ASP A 75 -9.57 3.21 7.78
C ASP A 75 -10.27 4.35 7.02
N VAL A 76 -9.50 5.07 6.22
CA VAL A 76 -10.02 6.08 5.28
C VAL A 76 -9.82 5.51 3.88
N ASN A 77 -10.92 5.28 3.16
CA ASN A 77 -10.87 4.61 1.86
C ASN A 77 -10.07 5.41 0.82
N ASP A 78 -8.93 4.86 0.43
CA ASP A 78 -8.02 5.42 -0.56
C ASP A 78 -8.06 4.63 -1.87
N THR A 79 -7.94 5.35 -2.99
CA THR A 79 -7.99 4.75 -4.31
C THR A 79 -6.60 4.54 -4.89
N THR A 80 -6.32 3.31 -5.30
CA THR A 80 -5.15 2.95 -6.11
C THR A 80 -5.52 2.97 -7.58
N THR A 81 -4.78 3.72 -8.39
CA THR A 81 -4.95 3.79 -9.84
C THR A 81 -4.14 2.71 -10.53
N VAL A 82 -4.72 2.03 -11.52
CA VAL A 82 -4.03 1.09 -12.41
C VAL A 82 -3.93 1.67 -13.80
N THR A 83 -2.70 1.85 -14.30
CA THR A 83 -2.43 2.31 -15.67
C THR A 83 -1.87 1.19 -16.52
N LEU A 84 -2.16 1.22 -17.83
CA LEU A 84 -1.64 0.29 -18.81
C LEU A 84 -0.70 1.03 -19.76
N THR A 85 0.42 0.40 -20.10
CA THR A 85 1.32 0.81 -21.19
C THR A 85 1.57 -0.37 -22.10
N ALA A 86 1.96 -0.11 -23.34
CA ALA A 86 2.32 -1.14 -24.31
C ALA A 86 3.54 -0.71 -25.11
N THR A 87 4.25 -1.68 -25.69
CA THR A 87 5.29 -1.41 -26.70
C THR A 87 4.66 -0.60 -27.85
N PRO A 88 5.19 0.59 -28.22
CA PRO A 88 4.52 1.46 -29.18
C PRO A 88 4.52 0.91 -30.62
N SER A 89 5.54 0.10 -30.96
CA SER A 89 5.70 -0.46 -32.30
C SER A 89 6.49 -1.77 -32.23
N VAL A 90 6.09 -2.75 -33.02
CA VAL A 90 6.80 -4.01 -33.23
C VAL A 90 6.70 -4.40 -34.70
N ASP A 91 7.62 -5.24 -35.17
CA ASP A 91 7.49 -5.89 -36.47
C ASP A 91 6.62 -7.14 -36.33
N GLU A 92 6.06 -7.64 -37.43
CA GLU A 92 5.40 -8.95 -37.49
C GLU A 92 6.34 -10.03 -36.95
N ASN A 93 5.78 -11.08 -36.38
CA ASN A 93 6.49 -12.10 -35.56
C ASN A 93 7.15 -11.55 -34.27
N GLY A 94 6.99 -10.25 -33.98
CA GLY A 94 7.49 -9.63 -32.77
C GLY A 94 6.64 -9.90 -31.54
N THR A 95 6.94 -9.19 -30.46
CA THR A 95 6.25 -9.33 -29.18
C THR A 95 5.84 -7.94 -28.65
N ILE A 96 4.56 -7.76 -28.40
CA ILE A 96 4.03 -6.62 -27.66
C ILE A 96 4.13 -6.93 -26.19
N THR A 97 4.75 -6.04 -25.40
CA THR A 97 4.77 -6.14 -23.96
C THR A 97 3.79 -5.14 -23.37
N TYR A 98 2.75 -5.63 -22.71
CA TYR A 98 1.82 -4.84 -21.92
C TYR A 98 2.31 -4.76 -20.48
N THR A 99 2.31 -3.58 -19.88
CA THR A 99 2.70 -3.38 -18.49
C THR A 99 1.61 -2.62 -17.74
N ALA A 100 1.14 -3.22 -16.65
CA ALA A 100 0.22 -2.59 -15.71
C ALA A 100 1.00 -2.07 -14.50
N THR A 101 0.67 -0.86 -14.02
CA THR A 101 1.36 -0.20 -12.89
C THR A 101 0.33 0.35 -11.90
N LEU A 102 0.59 0.14 -10.60
CA LEU A 102 -0.20 0.64 -9.47
C LEU A 102 0.40 1.93 -8.92
N THR A 103 -0.43 2.95 -8.75
CA THR A 103 -0.02 4.22 -8.12
C THR A 103 -1.11 4.75 -7.18
N ASP A 104 -0.71 5.49 -6.14
CA ASP A 104 -1.62 6.26 -5.30
C ASP A 104 -2.08 7.55 -6.00
N ALA A 105 -2.91 8.34 -5.31
CA ALA A 105 -3.43 9.61 -5.82
C ALA A 105 -2.34 10.67 -6.07
N GLN A 106 -1.15 10.51 -5.51
CA GLN A 106 0.02 11.37 -5.71
C GLN A 106 0.95 10.86 -6.81
N GLY A 107 0.60 9.74 -7.48
CA GLY A 107 1.43 9.09 -8.50
C GLY A 107 2.60 8.27 -7.95
N LYS A 108 2.63 8.01 -6.65
CA LYS A 108 3.65 7.19 -6.02
C LYS A 108 3.33 5.70 -6.20
N PRO A 109 4.33 4.84 -6.46
CA PRO A 109 4.10 3.40 -6.61
C PRO A 109 3.45 2.77 -5.37
N VAL A 110 2.42 1.94 -5.60
CA VAL A 110 1.74 1.11 -4.61
C VAL A 110 2.07 -0.35 -4.89
N THR A 111 2.40 -1.13 -3.87
CA THR A 111 2.70 -2.56 -4.02
C THR A 111 1.49 -3.42 -3.69
N ALA A 112 1.30 -4.53 -4.40
CA ALA A 112 0.31 -5.55 -4.03
C ALA A 112 0.70 -6.20 -2.69
N GLN A 113 -0.26 -6.40 -1.78
CA GLN A 113 -0.06 -7.06 -0.49
C GLN A 113 -1.06 -8.20 -0.30
N ASN A 114 -0.68 -9.20 0.50
CA ASN A 114 -1.52 -10.37 0.80
C ASN A 114 -2.08 -11.06 -0.47
N GLY A 115 -1.24 -11.14 -1.50
CA GLY A 115 -1.53 -11.74 -2.78
C GLY A 115 -1.39 -10.77 -3.96
N PRO A 116 -1.50 -11.28 -5.19
CA PRO A 116 -1.30 -10.48 -6.39
C PRO A 116 -2.50 -9.57 -6.71
N VAL A 117 -2.25 -8.54 -7.53
CA VAL A 117 -3.30 -7.84 -8.28
C VAL A 117 -3.42 -8.48 -9.66
N THR A 118 -4.64 -8.83 -10.03
CA THR A 118 -5.00 -9.37 -11.35
C THR A 118 -5.62 -8.26 -12.19
N VAL A 119 -5.01 -7.93 -13.32
CA VAL A 119 -5.49 -6.93 -14.28
C VAL A 119 -5.97 -7.64 -15.54
N THR A 120 -7.26 -7.59 -15.81
CA THR A 120 -7.86 -8.22 -17.00
C THR A 120 -8.02 -7.17 -18.10
N LEU A 121 -7.51 -7.48 -19.29
CA LEU A 121 -7.66 -6.67 -20.50
C LEU A 121 -8.97 -6.97 -21.23
N ASP A 122 -9.38 -6.10 -22.12
CA ASP A 122 -10.63 -6.27 -22.91
C ASP A 122 -10.61 -7.53 -23.78
N SER A 123 -9.44 -7.93 -24.28
CA SER A 123 -9.24 -9.20 -24.98
C SER A 123 -9.40 -10.45 -24.09
N GLY A 124 -9.55 -10.28 -22.77
CA GLY A 124 -9.56 -11.36 -21.79
C GLY A 124 -8.18 -11.82 -21.34
N LYS A 125 -7.10 -11.25 -21.87
CA LYS A 125 -5.74 -11.51 -21.38
C LYS A 125 -5.56 -10.94 -19.96
N VAL A 126 -4.65 -11.53 -19.20
CA VAL A 126 -4.46 -11.18 -17.79
C VAL A 126 -3.00 -10.81 -17.53
N ILE A 127 -2.80 -9.65 -16.90
CA ILE A 127 -1.51 -9.22 -16.34
C ILE A 127 -1.58 -9.47 -14.84
N THR A 128 -0.58 -10.14 -14.28
CA THR A 128 -0.45 -10.36 -12.84
C THR A 128 0.62 -9.45 -12.26
N ILE A 129 0.25 -8.62 -11.31
CA ILE A 129 1.19 -7.87 -10.48
C ILE A 129 1.41 -8.68 -9.22
N ALA A 130 2.59 -9.27 -9.08
CA ALA A 130 2.89 -10.16 -7.96
C ALA A 130 2.89 -9.41 -6.62
N GLU A 131 2.67 -10.13 -5.53
CA GLU A 131 2.81 -9.60 -4.18
C GLU A 131 4.19 -8.94 -3.99
N GLY A 132 4.21 -7.78 -3.35
CA GLY A 132 5.40 -6.96 -3.17
C GLY A 132 5.82 -6.13 -4.39
N GLN A 133 5.14 -6.29 -5.54
CA GLN A 133 5.42 -5.52 -6.75
C GLN A 133 4.38 -4.42 -6.98
N SER A 134 4.80 -3.35 -7.64
CA SER A 134 3.93 -2.25 -8.08
C SER A 134 3.58 -2.33 -9.57
N SER A 135 4.16 -3.27 -10.30
CA SER A 135 3.90 -3.47 -11.72
C SER A 135 4.02 -4.93 -12.13
N GLY A 136 3.37 -5.28 -13.23
CA GLY A 136 3.48 -6.58 -13.87
C GLY A 136 3.42 -6.43 -15.39
N SER A 137 3.99 -7.38 -16.12
CA SER A 137 4.04 -7.36 -17.57
C SER A 137 3.56 -8.66 -18.19
N LEU A 138 2.99 -8.54 -19.39
CA LEU A 138 2.52 -9.66 -20.19
C LEU A 138 3.06 -9.51 -21.62
N PRO A 139 3.96 -10.39 -22.06
CA PRO A 139 4.37 -10.48 -23.45
C PRO A 139 3.29 -11.19 -24.28
N VAL A 140 2.96 -10.62 -25.44
CA VAL A 140 1.99 -11.17 -26.40
C VAL A 140 2.62 -11.16 -27.78
N SER A 141 2.81 -12.34 -28.38
CA SER A 141 3.34 -12.47 -29.74
C SER A 141 2.31 -12.01 -30.76
N VAL A 142 2.74 -11.28 -31.75
CA VAL A 142 1.95 -10.96 -32.96
C VAL A 142 2.28 -11.93 -34.06
N GLY A 143 1.29 -12.24 -34.90
CA GLY A 143 1.47 -13.12 -36.06
C GLY A 143 2.21 -12.42 -37.20
N ASN A 144 2.42 -13.19 -38.25
CA ASN A 144 2.83 -12.75 -39.58
C ASN A 144 1.68 -13.00 -40.55
N ASP A 145 1.48 -12.11 -41.51
CA ASP A 145 0.54 -12.34 -42.60
C ASP A 145 1.19 -11.95 -43.95
N VAL A 146 0.51 -12.20 -45.03
CA VAL A 146 1.01 -11.93 -46.39
C VAL A 146 0.41 -10.66 -47.01
N TYR A 147 -0.24 -9.85 -46.19
CA TYR A 147 -0.92 -8.63 -46.64
C TYR A 147 -0.10 -7.40 -46.35
N GLN A 148 -0.04 -6.49 -47.30
CA GLN A 148 0.73 -5.26 -47.13
C GLN A 148 0.02 -4.25 -46.22
N GLY A 149 0.77 -3.66 -45.34
CA GLY A 149 0.39 -2.49 -44.57
C GLY A 149 0.45 -2.69 -43.04
N PRO A 150 0.82 -1.67 -42.31
CA PRO A 150 0.86 -1.72 -40.87
C PRO A 150 -0.54 -1.97 -40.30
N THR A 151 -0.64 -2.89 -39.37
CA THR A 151 -1.83 -3.11 -38.56
C THR A 151 -1.67 -2.49 -37.18
N THR A 152 -2.76 -2.25 -36.49
CA THR A 152 -2.73 -1.73 -35.12
C THR A 152 -3.43 -2.70 -34.17
N VAL A 153 -2.79 -2.93 -33.02
CA VAL A 153 -3.37 -3.70 -31.92
C VAL A 153 -3.68 -2.73 -30.79
N THR A 154 -4.94 -2.71 -30.36
CA THR A 154 -5.40 -1.82 -29.29
C THR A 154 -5.92 -2.65 -28.12
N GLU A 155 -5.50 -2.30 -26.92
CA GLU A 155 -5.95 -2.92 -25.67
C GLU A 155 -6.29 -1.86 -24.63
N SER A 156 -7.22 -2.19 -23.74
CA SER A 156 -7.54 -1.41 -22.55
C SER A 156 -7.78 -2.30 -21.35
N ILE A 157 -7.78 -1.71 -20.16
CA ILE A 157 -8.07 -2.45 -18.93
C ILE A 157 -9.60 -2.61 -18.81
N LYS A 158 -10.05 -3.86 -18.72
CA LYS A 158 -11.44 -4.19 -18.41
C LYS A 158 -11.72 -4.08 -16.92
N SER A 159 -10.86 -4.69 -16.10
CA SER A 159 -10.99 -4.71 -14.64
C SER A 159 -9.65 -5.00 -13.96
N ALA A 160 -9.56 -4.63 -12.69
CA ALA A 160 -8.45 -4.97 -11.83
C ALA A 160 -8.96 -5.32 -10.41
N ALA A 161 -8.34 -6.30 -9.74
CA ALA A 161 -8.73 -6.72 -8.40
C ALA A 161 -7.59 -7.41 -7.65
N GLY A 162 -7.62 -7.39 -6.34
CA GLY A 162 -6.66 -8.09 -5.45
C GLY A 162 -5.68 -7.15 -4.75
N GLY A 163 -4.57 -7.72 -4.24
CA GLY A 163 -3.49 -6.96 -3.61
C GLY A 163 -3.85 -6.30 -2.28
N ASN A 164 -4.94 -6.72 -1.64
CA ASN A 164 -5.44 -6.14 -0.39
C ASN A 164 -5.66 -4.61 -0.44
N LEU A 165 -5.93 -4.08 -1.65
CA LEU A 165 -6.18 -2.67 -1.87
C LEU A 165 -7.63 -2.32 -1.55
N GLU A 166 -7.88 -1.15 -0.96
CA GLU A 166 -9.23 -0.70 -0.56
C GLU A 166 -10.12 -0.43 -1.77
N SER A 167 -9.56 0.26 -2.74
CA SER A 167 -10.23 0.60 -4.00
C SER A 167 -9.22 0.60 -5.13
N ILE A 168 -9.59 0.01 -6.26
CA ILE A 168 -8.78 0.01 -7.47
C ILE A 168 -9.56 0.70 -8.57
N ASP A 169 -8.97 1.76 -9.15
CA ASP A 169 -9.52 2.48 -10.30
C ASP A 169 -8.67 2.20 -11.56
N PRO A 170 -9.13 1.31 -12.46
CA PRO A 170 -8.44 1.05 -13.71
C PRO A 170 -8.65 2.21 -14.70
N VAL A 171 -7.55 2.78 -15.18
CA VAL A 171 -7.57 3.75 -16.29
C VAL A 171 -7.92 3.03 -17.59
N LYS A 172 -9.07 3.33 -18.14
CA LYS A 172 -9.62 2.65 -19.34
C LYS A 172 -9.18 3.28 -20.65
N THR A 173 -8.24 4.22 -20.64
CA THR A 173 -7.67 4.79 -21.85
C THR A 173 -6.95 3.70 -22.65
N PRO A 174 -7.33 3.47 -23.92
CA PRO A 174 -6.70 2.44 -24.73
C PRO A 174 -5.23 2.74 -25.02
N VAL A 175 -4.41 1.69 -25.07
CA VAL A 175 -3.04 1.73 -25.58
C VAL A 175 -3.00 1.05 -26.94
N THR A 176 -2.24 1.59 -27.88
CA THR A 176 -2.16 1.10 -29.25
C THR A 176 -0.71 0.79 -29.61
N THR A 177 -0.49 -0.37 -30.22
CA THR A 177 0.77 -0.78 -30.81
C THR A 177 0.64 -0.83 -32.33
N THR A 178 1.57 -0.23 -33.05
CA THR A 178 1.69 -0.41 -34.50
C THR A 178 2.47 -1.70 -34.77
N VAL A 179 1.90 -2.58 -35.58
CA VAL A 179 2.60 -3.77 -36.09
C VAL A 179 3.05 -3.46 -37.52
N ASN A 180 4.36 -3.40 -37.72
CA ASN A 180 4.94 -3.11 -39.03
C ASN A 180 4.97 -4.38 -39.87
N ASP A 181 4.63 -4.26 -41.14
CA ASP A 181 4.72 -5.33 -42.13
C ASP A 181 6.17 -5.73 -42.38
N VAL A 182 6.42 -7.02 -42.43
CA VAL A 182 7.70 -7.61 -42.83
C VAL A 182 7.47 -8.28 -44.21
N ASN A 183 8.09 -7.73 -45.22
CA ASN A 183 7.94 -8.19 -46.60
C ASN A 183 8.44 -9.65 -46.74
N ASP A 184 7.54 -10.58 -46.98
CA ASP A 184 7.79 -12.02 -47.14
C ASP A 184 7.25 -12.59 -48.48
#